data_b1bf1f6a12d3f5692936f5e6d378aa06
#
_entry.id   b1bf1f6a12d3f5692936f5e6d378aa06
#
_cell.length_a   1.000
_cell.length_b   1.000
_cell.length_c   1.000
_cell.angle_alpha   90.00
_cell.angle_beta   90.00
_cell.angle_gamma   90.00
#
_symmetry.space_group_name_H-M   'P 1'
#
loop_
_entity.id
_entity.type
_entity.pdbx_description
1 polymer ?
#
loop_
_entity_poly.entity_id
_entity_poly.type
_entity_poly.pdbx_seq_one_letter_code
_entity_poly.pdbx_strand_id
1 'polypeptide(L)'
;MSVDHTWYFDDFEVGQVHTTMGRTVTETDLVNFVTFSGIFEEVFINAEYAKSSSLFKGRAVPGLLIVVVAEGLYVQTGHTHHGRAYLGLDELRLSAPVLCDDTIHVEVSVESARLSRSRPGHGILAMRHRVLNQNGVEVISYKTTRLLACRPSPEQPTRDGQPARDGAPA
;
A
#
# COMPACT_ATOMS: atom_id res chain seq x y z
N MET A 1 -3.60 -19.72 17.14
CA MET A 1 -4.60 -18.73 17.59
C MET A 1 -4.99 -17.93 16.37
N SER A 2 -6.12 -18.29 15.75
CA SER A 2 -6.69 -17.51 14.66
C SER A 2 -7.42 -16.33 15.30
N VAL A 3 -6.82 -15.15 15.22
CA VAL A 3 -7.55 -13.92 15.50
C VAL A 3 -8.22 -13.54 14.20
N ASP A 4 -9.46 -13.99 14.04
CA ASP A 4 -10.34 -13.63 12.94
C ASP A 4 -10.80 -12.16 13.10
N HIS A 5 -9.83 -11.25 13.15
CA HIS A 5 -10.09 -9.82 13.23
C HIS A 5 -10.04 -9.24 11.82
N THR A 6 -11.09 -9.53 11.06
CA THR A 6 -11.29 -8.92 9.76
C THR A 6 -11.87 -7.51 9.95
N TRP A 7 -11.10 -6.51 9.52
CA TRP A 7 -11.45 -5.09 9.64
C TRP A 7 -12.48 -4.69 8.60
N TYR A 8 -13.59 -4.09 9.08
CA TYR A 8 -14.58 -3.41 8.25
C TYR A 8 -14.40 -1.90 8.34
N PHE A 9 -15.11 -1.15 7.50
CA PHE A 9 -15.07 0.32 7.56
C PHE A 9 -15.39 0.87 8.97
N ASP A 10 -16.29 0.23 9.68
CA ASP A 10 -16.78 0.64 11.01
C ASP A 10 -15.72 0.53 12.12
N ASP A 11 -14.61 -0.18 11.85
CA ASP A 11 -13.53 -0.36 12.83
C ASP A 11 -12.46 0.75 12.75
N PHE A 12 -12.60 1.68 11.80
CA PHE A 12 -11.64 2.77 11.60
C PHE A 12 -12.13 4.07 12.22
N GLU A 13 -11.26 4.72 12.98
CA GLU A 13 -11.48 6.03 13.57
C GLU A 13 -10.44 7.03 13.06
N VAL A 14 -10.86 8.28 12.83
CA VAL A 14 -9.96 9.36 12.45
C VAL A 14 -8.91 9.56 13.54
N GLY A 15 -7.65 9.62 13.15
CA GLY A 15 -6.52 9.76 14.07
C GLY A 15 -5.90 8.43 14.52
N GLN A 16 -6.52 7.27 14.24
CA GLN A 16 -5.86 5.98 14.46
C GLN A 16 -4.58 5.89 13.65
N VAL A 17 -3.55 5.26 14.24
CA VAL A 17 -2.27 4.97 13.59
C VAL A 17 -1.98 3.47 13.67
N HIS A 18 -1.63 2.89 12.54
CA HIS A 18 -1.26 1.49 12.39
C HIS A 18 0.18 1.42 11.89
N THR A 19 0.99 0.57 12.50
CA THR A 19 2.38 0.36 12.08
C THR A 19 2.54 -1.06 11.54
N THR A 20 3.18 -1.19 10.39
CA THR A 20 3.45 -2.49 9.76
C THR A 20 4.71 -3.14 10.37
N MET A 21 4.91 -4.42 10.08
CA MET A 21 6.22 -5.02 10.25
C MET A 21 7.26 -4.35 9.34
N GLY A 22 8.55 -4.52 9.68
CA GLY A 22 9.64 -4.10 8.82
C GLY A 22 9.91 -5.12 7.70
N ARG A 23 10.37 -4.62 6.53
CA ARG A 23 10.84 -5.43 5.41
C ARG A 23 12.11 -4.85 4.82
N THR A 24 13.15 -5.68 4.66
CA THR A 24 14.37 -5.30 3.94
C THR A 24 14.11 -5.33 2.43
N VAL A 25 14.50 -4.25 1.75
CA VAL A 25 14.43 -4.14 0.29
C VAL A 25 15.72 -4.70 -0.29
N THR A 26 15.61 -5.82 -0.98
CA THR A 26 16.77 -6.57 -1.48
C THR A 26 17.16 -6.16 -2.90
N GLU A 27 18.37 -6.53 -3.32
CA GLU A 27 18.79 -6.39 -4.72
C GLU A 27 17.89 -7.21 -5.66
N THR A 28 17.37 -8.34 -5.19
CA THR A 28 16.41 -9.16 -5.95
C THR A 28 15.11 -8.38 -6.22
N ASP A 29 14.61 -7.63 -5.25
CA ASP A 29 13.43 -6.77 -5.44
C ASP A 29 13.70 -5.72 -6.52
N LEU A 30 14.87 -5.07 -6.46
CA LEU A 30 15.28 -4.08 -7.47
C LEU A 30 15.32 -4.70 -8.87
N VAL A 31 16.04 -5.80 -9.04
CA VAL A 31 16.22 -6.46 -10.35
C VAL A 31 14.87 -6.90 -10.92
N ASN A 32 14.03 -7.54 -10.12
CA ASN A 32 12.70 -7.98 -10.54
C ASN A 32 11.84 -6.79 -10.98
N PHE A 33 11.85 -5.71 -10.19
CA PHE A 33 11.03 -4.53 -10.50
C PHE A 33 11.47 -3.83 -11.77
N VAL A 34 12.78 -3.57 -11.96
CA VAL A 34 13.26 -2.87 -13.17
C VAL A 34 13.07 -3.72 -14.41
N THR A 35 13.24 -5.04 -14.31
CA THR A 35 13.02 -5.97 -15.42
C THR A 35 11.53 -6.01 -15.81
N PHE A 36 10.64 -6.08 -14.83
CA PHE A 36 9.19 -6.10 -15.05
C PHE A 36 8.67 -4.77 -15.63
N SER A 37 9.13 -3.64 -15.02
CA SER A 37 8.61 -2.31 -15.37
C SER A 37 9.25 -1.67 -16.59
N GLY A 38 10.45 -2.13 -16.98
CA GLY A 38 11.24 -1.49 -18.03
C GLY A 38 11.93 -0.19 -17.61
N ILE A 39 12.00 0.12 -16.31
CA ILE A 39 12.67 1.32 -15.76
C ILE A 39 14.19 1.06 -15.71
N PHE A 40 14.83 1.01 -16.88
CA PHE A 40 16.26 0.74 -17.03
C PHE A 40 17.08 2.04 -16.98
N GLU A 41 17.09 2.72 -15.85
CA GLU A 41 17.98 3.85 -15.62
C GLU A 41 19.34 3.35 -15.12
N GLU A 42 20.42 4.01 -15.51
CA GLU A 42 21.79 3.59 -15.21
C GLU A 42 22.05 3.46 -13.70
N VAL A 43 21.43 4.32 -12.89
CA VAL A 43 21.54 4.27 -11.43
C VAL A 43 20.99 2.97 -10.82
N PHE A 44 20.07 2.29 -11.51
CA PHE A 44 19.46 1.04 -11.04
C PHE A 44 20.16 -0.22 -11.59
N ILE A 45 20.80 -0.14 -12.75
CA ILE A 45 21.34 -1.31 -13.45
C ILE A 45 22.87 -1.36 -13.49
N ASN A 46 23.55 -0.23 -13.27
CA ASN A 46 25.02 -0.14 -13.31
C ASN A 46 25.58 0.13 -11.90
N ALA A 47 26.10 -0.92 -11.27
CA ALA A 47 26.62 -0.82 -9.90
C ALA A 47 27.83 0.12 -9.77
N GLU A 48 28.68 0.19 -10.78
CA GLU A 48 29.84 1.10 -10.75
C GLU A 48 29.42 2.57 -10.89
N TYR A 49 28.46 2.84 -11.79
CA TYR A 49 27.85 4.16 -11.87
C TYR A 49 27.18 4.56 -10.56
N ALA A 50 26.41 3.63 -9.96
CA ALA A 50 25.71 3.88 -8.70
C ALA A 50 26.67 4.27 -7.56
N LYS A 51 27.86 3.66 -7.49
CA LYS A 51 28.87 3.97 -6.47
C LYS A 51 29.63 5.28 -6.73
N SER A 52 30.07 5.50 -7.97
CA SER A 52 31.02 6.56 -8.31
C SER A 52 30.33 7.86 -8.74
N SER A 53 29.31 7.77 -9.55
CA SER A 53 28.74 8.90 -10.30
C SER A 53 27.32 9.26 -9.87
N SER A 54 26.55 8.34 -9.25
CA SER A 54 25.20 8.67 -8.82
C SER A 54 25.19 9.63 -7.62
N LEU A 55 24.11 10.39 -7.52
CA LEU A 55 23.87 11.30 -6.40
C LEU A 55 23.78 10.53 -5.05
N PHE A 56 23.32 9.31 -5.06
CA PHE A 56 23.01 8.52 -3.87
C PHE A 56 24.21 7.73 -3.32
N LYS A 57 25.29 7.62 -4.08
CA LYS A 57 26.54 6.90 -3.71
C LYS A 57 26.30 5.43 -3.32
N GLY A 58 25.28 4.79 -3.93
CA GLY A 58 24.91 3.40 -3.69
C GLY A 58 23.81 2.95 -4.65
N ARG A 59 23.47 1.65 -4.58
CA ARG A 59 22.38 1.05 -5.38
C ARG A 59 21.02 1.57 -4.87
N ALA A 60 20.59 2.70 -5.42
CA ALA A 60 19.27 3.25 -5.13
C ALA A 60 18.17 2.35 -5.71
N VAL A 61 17.01 2.41 -5.10
CA VAL A 61 15.80 1.66 -5.49
C VAL A 61 14.80 2.65 -6.08
N PRO A 62 14.09 2.30 -7.18
CA PRO A 62 13.02 3.15 -7.71
C PRO A 62 11.98 3.47 -6.65
N GLY A 63 11.64 4.75 -6.46
CA GLY A 63 10.66 5.15 -5.45
C GLY A 63 9.29 4.48 -5.63
N LEU A 64 8.90 4.18 -6.87
CA LEU A 64 7.65 3.45 -7.14
C LEU A 64 7.69 1.99 -6.63
N LEU A 65 8.85 1.33 -6.63
CA LEU A 65 9.00 0.02 -5.99
C LEU A 65 8.71 0.13 -4.49
N ILE A 66 9.22 1.17 -3.84
CA ILE A 66 8.99 1.37 -2.41
C ILE A 66 7.51 1.62 -2.09
N VAL A 67 6.79 2.36 -2.95
CA VAL A 67 5.33 2.51 -2.81
C VAL A 67 4.62 1.14 -2.90
N VAL A 68 4.98 0.31 -3.87
CA VAL A 68 4.40 -1.04 -4.02
C VAL A 68 4.70 -1.92 -2.81
N VAL A 69 5.94 -1.90 -2.31
CA VAL A 69 6.34 -2.65 -1.10
C VAL A 69 5.58 -2.17 0.13
N ALA A 70 5.44 -0.84 0.30
CA ALA A 70 4.72 -0.23 1.40
C ALA A 70 3.22 -0.61 1.39
N GLU A 71 2.59 -0.60 0.22
CA GLU A 71 1.20 -1.06 0.05
C GLU A 71 1.07 -2.55 0.40
N GLY A 72 2.02 -3.38 -0.04
CA GLY A 72 2.06 -4.80 0.30
C GLY A 72 2.17 -5.03 1.82
N LEU A 73 3.03 -4.28 2.51
CA LEU A 73 3.17 -4.33 3.97
C LEU A 73 1.85 -3.95 4.67
N TYR A 74 1.17 -2.92 4.19
CA TYR A 74 -0.11 -2.52 4.78
C TYR A 74 -1.22 -3.55 4.53
N VAL A 75 -1.31 -4.12 3.34
CA VAL A 75 -2.27 -5.19 3.03
C VAL A 75 -2.07 -6.40 3.95
N GLN A 76 -0.81 -6.76 4.26
CA GLN A 76 -0.49 -7.90 5.15
C GLN A 76 -0.97 -7.68 6.60
N THR A 77 -1.27 -6.47 7.02
CA THR A 77 -1.86 -6.23 8.35
C THR A 77 -3.29 -6.74 8.48
N GLY A 78 -3.96 -7.04 7.38
CA GLY A 78 -5.36 -7.45 7.35
C GLY A 78 -6.38 -6.30 7.40
N HIS A 79 -5.94 -5.06 7.66
CA HIS A 79 -6.83 -3.90 7.77
C HIS A 79 -7.63 -3.61 6.48
N THR A 80 -7.15 -4.06 5.33
CA THR A 80 -7.84 -3.86 4.04
C THR A 80 -8.59 -5.10 3.53
N HIS A 81 -8.81 -6.10 4.39
CA HIS A 81 -9.41 -7.37 3.98
C HIS A 81 -10.80 -7.19 3.33
N HIS A 82 -11.62 -6.28 3.85
CA HIS A 82 -12.91 -5.90 3.28
C HIS A 82 -12.83 -4.69 2.33
N GLY A 83 -11.65 -4.39 1.78
CA GLY A 83 -11.46 -3.42 0.71
C GLY A 83 -12.23 -3.84 -0.56
N ARG A 84 -12.93 -2.89 -1.19
CA ARG A 84 -13.68 -3.11 -2.42
C ARG A 84 -13.08 -2.41 -3.62
N ALA A 85 -12.43 -1.27 -3.39
CA ALA A 85 -11.74 -0.55 -4.45
C ALA A 85 -10.63 0.34 -3.87
N TYR A 86 -9.54 0.44 -4.61
CA TYR A 86 -8.53 1.47 -4.44
C TYR A 86 -8.96 2.67 -5.29
N LEU A 87 -9.28 3.81 -4.69
CA LEU A 87 -9.88 4.95 -5.38
C LEU A 87 -8.87 5.98 -5.83
N GLY A 88 -7.71 6.04 -5.18
CA GLY A 88 -6.68 6.99 -5.56
C GLY A 88 -5.44 6.92 -4.68
N LEU A 89 -4.35 7.43 -5.25
CA LEU A 89 -3.08 7.71 -4.59
C LEU A 89 -2.73 9.16 -4.89
N ASP A 90 -2.60 9.95 -3.83
CA ASP A 90 -2.40 11.39 -3.92
C ASP A 90 -1.19 11.82 -3.08
N GLU A 91 -0.72 13.02 -3.30
CA GLU A 91 0.31 13.68 -2.48
C GLU A 91 1.60 12.86 -2.30
N LEU A 92 1.99 12.08 -3.33
CA LEU A 92 3.22 11.31 -3.28
C LEU A 92 4.44 12.23 -3.19
N ARG A 93 5.27 12.00 -2.15
CA ARG A 93 6.53 12.70 -1.93
C ARG A 93 7.66 11.67 -1.73
N LEU A 94 8.75 11.87 -2.43
CA LEU A 94 9.99 11.11 -2.30
C LEU A 94 10.97 12.03 -1.56
N SER A 95 11.13 11.83 -0.25
CA SER A 95 11.86 12.74 0.63
C SER A 95 13.33 12.36 0.77
N ALA A 96 13.63 11.05 0.71
CA ALA A 96 15.00 10.53 0.78
C ALA A 96 15.13 9.25 -0.05
N PRO A 97 16.33 8.93 -0.54
CA PRO A 97 16.57 7.68 -1.26
C PRO A 97 16.44 6.47 -0.34
N VAL A 98 15.99 5.36 -0.91
CA VAL A 98 16.12 4.02 -0.33
C VAL A 98 17.18 3.28 -1.12
N LEU A 99 18.11 2.64 -0.44
CA LEU A 99 19.16 1.82 -1.04
C LEU A 99 18.79 0.33 -0.88
N CYS A 100 19.41 -0.52 -1.70
CA CYS A 100 19.39 -1.95 -1.43
C CYS A 100 19.91 -2.21 -0.01
N ASP A 101 19.28 -3.17 0.66
CA ASP A 101 19.51 -3.59 2.05
C ASP A 101 18.95 -2.63 3.12
N ASP A 102 18.35 -1.50 2.73
CA ASP A 102 17.54 -0.73 3.67
C ASP A 102 16.31 -1.53 4.11
N THR A 103 15.95 -1.38 5.38
CA THR A 103 14.74 -1.95 5.95
C THR A 103 13.70 -0.86 6.16
N ILE A 104 12.52 -1.03 5.59
CA ILE A 104 11.42 -0.07 5.70
C ILE A 104 10.25 -0.64 6.48
N HIS A 105 9.49 0.22 7.12
CA HIS A 105 8.15 -0.06 7.65
C HIS A 105 7.24 1.13 7.34
N VAL A 106 5.94 0.95 7.55
CA VAL A 106 4.95 1.98 7.23
C VAL A 106 4.13 2.32 8.47
N GLU A 107 4.03 3.60 8.75
CA GLU A 107 3.03 4.17 9.65
C GLU A 107 1.86 4.67 8.83
N VAL A 108 0.66 4.20 9.13
CA VAL A 108 -0.56 4.55 8.40
C VAL A 108 -1.53 5.21 9.36
N SER A 109 -1.84 6.48 9.12
CA SER A 109 -2.81 7.24 9.91
C SER A 109 -4.11 7.46 9.14
N VAL A 110 -5.24 7.32 9.82
CA VAL A 110 -6.57 7.59 9.28
C VAL A 110 -6.83 9.09 9.29
N GLU A 111 -6.91 9.72 8.10
CA GLU A 111 -7.17 11.16 7.98
C GLU A 111 -8.65 11.49 7.88
N SER A 112 -9.43 10.65 7.20
CA SER A 112 -10.88 10.80 7.14
C SER A 112 -11.59 9.48 6.92
N ALA A 113 -12.77 9.35 7.51
CA ALA A 113 -13.68 8.22 7.33
C ALA A 113 -15.10 8.76 7.14
N ARG A 114 -15.77 8.34 6.07
CA ARG A 114 -17.16 8.74 5.80
C ARG A 114 -17.90 7.67 5.03
N LEU A 115 -19.21 7.56 5.25
CA LEU A 115 -20.05 6.67 4.45
C LEU A 115 -20.10 7.12 2.99
N SER A 116 -20.18 6.14 2.10
CA SER A 116 -20.32 6.37 0.67
C SER A 116 -21.74 6.82 0.35
N ARG A 117 -21.87 7.94 -0.40
CA ARG A 117 -23.18 8.42 -0.85
C ARG A 117 -23.74 7.61 -2.02
N SER A 118 -22.87 7.05 -2.84
CA SER A 118 -23.23 6.32 -4.07
C SER A 118 -23.32 4.80 -3.89
N ARG A 119 -22.78 4.26 -2.79
CA ARG A 119 -22.71 2.81 -2.52
C ARG A 119 -23.13 2.54 -1.08
N PRO A 120 -24.43 2.31 -0.81
CA PRO A 120 -24.90 1.92 0.53
C PRO A 120 -24.14 0.69 1.07
N GLY A 121 -23.94 0.62 2.37
CA GLY A 121 -23.17 -0.45 3.01
C GLY A 121 -21.65 -0.37 2.81
N HIS A 122 -21.14 0.77 2.36
CA HIS A 122 -19.71 1.01 2.17
C HIS A 122 -19.30 2.36 2.75
N GLY A 123 -18.03 2.45 3.15
CA GLY A 123 -17.40 3.69 3.55
C GLY A 123 -16.19 4.02 2.70
N ILE A 124 -15.86 5.30 2.65
CA ILE A 124 -14.65 5.83 2.01
C ILE A 124 -13.67 6.23 3.11
N LEU A 125 -12.49 5.67 3.06
CA LEU A 125 -11.40 5.86 4.01
C LEU A 125 -10.24 6.55 3.30
N ALA A 126 -9.77 7.68 3.83
CA ALA A 126 -8.54 8.32 3.40
C ALA A 126 -7.47 8.14 4.47
N MET A 127 -6.29 7.68 4.07
CA MET A 127 -5.19 7.34 4.96
C MET A 127 -3.88 7.96 4.47
N ARG A 128 -3.10 8.50 5.41
CA ARG A 128 -1.73 8.97 5.19
C ARG A 128 -0.76 7.82 5.48
N HIS A 129 0.11 7.54 4.54
CA HIS A 129 1.18 6.57 4.66
C HIS A 129 2.50 7.31 4.79
N ARG A 130 3.28 6.99 5.83
CA ARG A 130 4.65 7.43 6.03
C ARG A 130 5.54 6.20 6.00
N VAL A 131 6.44 6.13 5.04
CA VAL A 131 7.41 5.05 4.93
C VAL A 131 8.69 5.50 5.61
N LEU A 132 9.12 4.78 6.62
CA LEU A 132 10.32 5.07 7.39
C LEU A 132 11.36 3.97 7.17
N ASN A 133 12.62 4.37 7.10
CA ASN A 133 13.72 3.42 7.05
C ASN A 133 14.16 2.98 8.46
N GLN A 134 15.16 2.10 8.57
CA GLN A 134 15.71 1.57 9.82
C GLN A 134 16.25 2.64 10.78
N ASN A 135 16.51 3.86 10.28
CA ASN A 135 16.99 4.98 11.08
C ASN A 135 15.87 5.94 11.50
N GLY A 136 14.59 5.60 11.21
CA GLY A 136 13.45 6.45 11.48
C GLY A 136 13.31 7.65 10.53
N VAL A 137 14.04 7.67 9.42
CA VAL A 137 13.94 8.73 8.42
C VAL A 137 12.76 8.45 7.52
N GLU A 138 11.85 9.44 7.34
CA GLU A 138 10.79 9.37 6.36
C GLU A 138 11.38 9.45 4.94
N VAL A 139 11.27 8.35 4.22
CA VAL A 139 11.79 8.23 2.85
C VAL A 139 10.73 8.53 1.80
N ILE A 140 9.49 8.13 2.06
CA ILE A 140 8.34 8.39 1.19
C ILE A 140 7.11 8.70 2.06
N SER A 141 6.27 9.59 1.59
CA SER A 141 4.91 9.74 2.10
C SER A 141 3.90 9.90 0.96
N TYR A 142 2.69 9.41 1.21
CA TYR A 142 1.59 9.51 0.24
C TYR A 142 0.25 9.32 0.95
N LYS A 143 -0.82 9.62 0.24
CA LYS A 143 -2.19 9.45 0.71
C LYS A 143 -2.93 8.45 -0.16
N THR A 144 -3.66 7.53 0.45
CA THR A 144 -4.54 6.61 -0.26
C THR A 144 -5.99 6.89 0.07
N THR A 145 -6.86 6.66 -0.91
CA THR A 145 -8.31 6.65 -0.71
C THR A 145 -8.85 5.29 -1.11
N ARG A 146 -9.63 4.66 -0.22
CA ARG A 146 -10.16 3.31 -0.42
C ARG A 146 -11.65 3.25 -0.13
N LEU A 147 -12.36 2.37 -0.85
CA LEU A 147 -13.72 1.96 -0.54
C LEU A 147 -13.67 0.65 0.24
N LEU A 148 -14.26 0.61 1.43
CA LEU A 148 -14.36 -0.57 2.27
C LEU A 148 -15.83 -0.93 2.50
N ALA A 149 -16.11 -2.21 2.69
CA ALA A 149 -17.44 -2.64 3.14
C ALA A 149 -17.66 -2.25 4.61
N CYS A 150 -18.87 -1.84 4.93
CA CYS A 150 -19.35 -1.75 6.31
C CYS A 150 -19.66 -3.16 6.84
N ARG A 151 -19.67 -3.32 8.16
CA ARG A 151 -20.07 -4.56 8.80
C ARG A 151 -21.51 -4.92 8.40
N PRO A 152 -21.78 -6.17 8.00
CA PRO A 152 -23.14 -6.58 7.67
C PRO A 152 -24.07 -6.36 8.86
N SER A 153 -25.22 -5.74 8.64
CA SER A 153 -26.29 -5.70 9.63
C SER A 153 -26.83 -7.11 9.86
N PRO A 154 -27.19 -7.49 11.11
CA PRO A 154 -27.75 -8.83 11.40
C PRO A 154 -28.99 -9.18 10.59
N GLU A 155 -29.67 -8.18 10.00
CA GLU A 155 -30.90 -8.34 9.22
C GLU A 155 -30.68 -8.52 7.70
N GLN A 156 -29.44 -8.45 7.19
CA GLN A 156 -29.18 -8.66 5.75
C GLN A 156 -28.50 -10.02 5.52
N PRO A 157 -29.19 -11.00 4.89
CA PRO A 157 -28.52 -12.23 4.48
C PRO A 157 -27.40 -11.93 3.49
N THR A 158 -26.23 -12.52 3.73
CA THR A 158 -25.06 -12.43 2.84
C THR A 158 -25.44 -12.82 1.42
N ARG A 159 -25.36 -11.89 0.48
CA ARG A 159 -25.50 -12.18 -0.97
C ARG A 159 -24.21 -12.77 -1.57
N ASP A 160 -23.56 -13.65 -0.87
CA ASP A 160 -22.47 -14.45 -1.42
C ASP A 160 -23.02 -15.82 -1.81
N GLY A 161 -23.57 -15.91 -3.01
CA GLY A 161 -24.14 -17.17 -3.50
C GLY A 161 -24.93 -17.11 -4.79
N GLN A 162 -24.68 -16.12 -5.65
CA GLN A 162 -25.32 -16.15 -6.97
C GLN A 162 -24.26 -16.40 -8.04
N PRO A 163 -24.31 -17.58 -8.73
CA PRO A 163 -23.43 -17.84 -9.87
C PRO A 163 -23.71 -16.83 -10.98
N ALA A 164 -22.65 -16.44 -11.69
CA ALA A 164 -22.73 -15.62 -12.87
C ALA A 164 -23.77 -16.19 -13.83
N ARG A 165 -24.77 -15.40 -14.19
CA ARG A 165 -25.67 -15.77 -15.27
C ARG A 165 -24.95 -15.57 -16.58
N ASP A 166 -24.53 -16.67 -17.18
CA ASP A 166 -24.27 -16.76 -18.61
C ASP A 166 -25.51 -16.33 -19.34
N GLY A 167 -25.39 -15.39 -20.23
CA GLY A 167 -26.49 -14.92 -21.05
C GLY A 167 -26.04 -13.88 -22.06
N ALA A 168 -25.28 -14.31 -23.07
CA ALA A 168 -25.39 -13.65 -24.37
C ALA A 168 -26.63 -14.23 -25.06
N PRO A 169 -27.38 -13.43 -25.81
CA PRO A 169 -27.54 -13.74 -27.21
C PRO A 169 -27.57 -12.55 -28.17
N ALA A 170 -27.10 -12.87 -29.37
CA ALA A 170 -27.40 -12.32 -30.71
C ALA A 170 -27.27 -10.81 -30.90
#